data_89ddca99f5fb58ccbd00903534641c54
#
_entry.id   89ddca99f5fb58ccbd00903534641c54
#
_cell.length_a   1.000
_cell.length_b   1.000
_cell.length_c   1.000
_cell.angle_alpha   90.00
_cell.angle_beta   90.00
_cell.angle_gamma   90.00
#
_symmetry.space_group_name_H-M   'P 1'
#
loop_
_entity.id
_entity.type
_entity.pdbx_description
1 polymer ?
#
loop_
_entity_poly.entity_id
_entity_poly.type
_entity_poly.pdbx_seq_one_letter_code
_entity_poly.pdbx_strand_id
1 'polypeptide(L)'
;MRRINSDFQTLHISEEGQKLSNRDYFGYVEMDDFACYVLADSLDDEPAVNSARLVVDSIIRDFTEAPTMGKGTLRRYLLRAHTELLKQRAGMHLKVAVVVAVTDYRTLRYCHVGNSRLYLIRNARILEQTKDQSLTQNLLEQERILLDEAARHEERNNLYSFLGERGKPEIQISRKKKLEAGDLLIQLTRGVWEQCGEQELLRIVNDAKETKDILDQVEDCILMEQNSRSIDNYSMAVTAVNKVYQSPKKPVSVKKVLMIVLPVLLVVITVGVTLF
;
A
#
# COMPACT_ATOMS: atom_id res chain seq x y z
N MET A 1 18.35 -10.19 6.31
CA MET A 1 19.06 -9.17 5.51
C MET A 1 18.28 -8.95 4.23
N ARG A 2 17.79 -7.72 3.97
CA ARG A 2 17.10 -7.37 2.71
C ARG A 2 17.91 -7.86 1.52
N ARG A 3 17.24 -8.20 0.41
CA ARG A 3 17.94 -8.48 -0.87
C ARG A 3 19.00 -7.41 -1.10
N ILE A 4 20.24 -7.82 -1.10
CA ILE A 4 21.48 -7.04 -0.91
C ILE A 4 21.59 -5.78 -1.81
N ASN A 5 20.67 -5.60 -2.77
CA ASN A 5 20.70 -4.53 -3.76
C ASN A 5 19.41 -3.70 -3.83
N SER A 6 18.52 -3.76 -2.82
CA SER A 6 17.34 -2.90 -2.74
C SER A 6 17.46 -1.90 -1.60
N ASP A 7 16.85 -0.74 -1.75
CA ASP A 7 16.78 0.29 -0.74
C ASP A 7 15.37 0.88 -0.69
N PHE A 8 14.70 0.66 0.44
CA PHE A 8 13.35 1.12 0.76
C PHE A 8 13.40 1.83 2.09
N GLN A 9 12.93 3.05 2.14
CA GLN A 9 12.88 3.85 3.36
C GLN A 9 11.44 4.13 3.73
N THR A 10 11.02 3.73 4.93
CA THR A 10 9.66 3.95 5.43
C THR A 10 9.69 4.92 6.60
N LEU A 11 8.88 5.98 6.49
CA LEU A 11 8.57 6.90 7.58
C LEU A 11 7.05 6.93 7.77
N HIS A 12 6.57 7.24 8.98
CA HIS A 12 5.15 7.32 9.26
C HIS A 12 4.87 8.35 10.36
N ILE A 13 3.64 8.87 10.33
CA ILE A 13 3.00 9.62 11.42
C ILE A 13 1.72 8.88 11.82
N SER A 14 1.33 8.99 13.08
CA SER A 14 0.12 8.36 13.60
C SER A 14 -0.30 9.07 14.89
N GLU A 15 -1.37 9.86 14.82
CA GLU A 15 -1.79 10.78 15.87
C GLU A 15 -3.28 10.61 16.23
N GLU A 16 -3.63 10.95 17.46
CA GLU A 16 -5.01 10.87 17.95
C GLU A 16 -5.94 11.97 17.41
N GLY A 17 -5.39 13.04 16.84
CA GLY A 17 -6.17 14.20 16.43
C GLY A 17 -6.89 14.83 17.63
N GLN A 18 -8.22 14.96 17.54
CA GLN A 18 -9.06 15.48 18.63
C GLN A 18 -9.76 14.37 19.43
N LYS A 19 -9.37 13.12 19.24
CA LYS A 19 -9.91 11.97 20.00
C LYS A 19 -9.14 11.74 21.29
N LEU A 20 -9.71 10.96 22.21
CA LEU A 20 -9.07 10.60 23.48
C LEU A 20 -7.89 9.62 23.32
N SER A 21 -7.85 8.89 22.22
CA SER A 21 -6.81 7.92 21.93
C SER A 21 -6.68 7.70 20.43
N ASN A 22 -5.47 7.41 20.00
CA ASN A 22 -5.23 6.97 18.63
C ASN A 22 -5.68 5.52 18.47
N ARG A 23 -6.59 5.30 17.52
CA ARG A 23 -7.17 4.00 17.22
C ARG A 23 -6.74 3.47 15.85
N ASP A 24 -5.94 4.24 15.12
CA ASP A 24 -5.21 3.77 13.96
C ASP A 24 -4.01 2.93 14.40
N TYR A 25 -3.52 2.11 13.51
CA TYR A 25 -2.28 1.38 13.75
C TYR A 25 -1.55 1.09 12.44
N PHE A 26 -0.24 1.38 12.44
CA PHE A 26 0.67 1.01 11.35
C PHE A 26 1.69 0.01 11.84
N GLY A 27 1.94 -1.03 11.06
CA GLY A 27 3.00 -2.00 11.31
C GLY A 27 3.60 -2.51 10.01
N TYR A 28 4.89 -2.84 10.06
CA TYR A 28 5.56 -3.40 8.90
C TYR A 28 6.65 -4.39 9.29
N VAL A 29 7.00 -5.25 8.35
CA VAL A 29 8.13 -6.16 8.44
C VAL A 29 8.86 -6.21 7.11
N GLU A 30 10.17 -6.12 7.17
CA GLU A 30 11.05 -6.22 6.03
C GLU A 30 11.98 -7.41 6.22
N MET A 31 11.82 -8.41 5.34
CA MET A 31 12.57 -9.66 5.33
C MET A 31 13.51 -9.69 4.11
N ASP A 32 14.32 -10.72 3.98
CA ASP A 32 15.29 -10.83 2.88
C ASP A 32 14.65 -10.78 1.49
N ASP A 33 13.54 -11.47 1.28
CA ASP A 33 12.90 -11.63 -0.01
C ASP A 33 11.62 -10.83 -0.20
N PHE A 34 11.00 -10.39 0.90
CA PHE A 34 9.72 -9.71 0.90
C PHE A 34 9.64 -8.67 2.01
N ALA A 35 8.79 -7.65 1.78
CA ALA A 35 8.34 -6.75 2.84
C ALA A 35 6.81 -6.65 2.82
N CYS A 36 6.24 -6.40 4.00
CA CYS A 36 4.81 -6.18 4.20
C CYS A 36 4.60 -4.94 5.04
N TYR A 37 3.74 -4.05 4.58
CA TYR A 37 3.34 -2.80 5.25
C TYR A 37 1.83 -2.83 5.43
N VAL A 38 1.35 -2.63 6.64
CA VAL A 38 -0.07 -2.72 6.99
C VAL A 38 -0.48 -1.46 7.73
N LEU A 39 -1.47 -0.76 7.22
CA LEU A 39 -2.10 0.37 7.88
C LEU A 39 -3.59 0.05 8.09
N ALA A 40 -4.08 0.24 9.30
CA ALA A 40 -5.44 -0.04 9.69
C ALA A 40 -6.04 1.13 10.49
N ASP A 41 -7.34 1.36 10.29
CA ASP A 41 -8.18 2.37 10.92
C ASP A 41 -9.31 1.65 11.68
N SER A 42 -9.41 1.84 12.99
CA SER A 42 -10.52 1.33 13.78
C SER A 42 -11.77 2.20 13.55
N LEU A 43 -12.80 1.58 13.00
CA LEU A 43 -14.10 2.21 12.74
C LEU A 43 -15.07 2.08 13.92
N ASP A 44 -14.58 1.59 15.05
CA ASP A 44 -15.33 1.44 16.31
C ASP A 44 -14.71 2.31 17.41
N ASP A 45 -15.50 2.61 18.45
CA ASP A 45 -15.08 3.38 19.62
C ASP A 45 -14.87 2.47 20.86
N GLU A 46 -14.55 1.19 20.68
CA GLU A 46 -14.43 0.21 21.77
C GLU A 46 -13.19 0.50 22.62
N PRO A 47 -13.32 0.99 23.86
CA PRO A 47 -12.17 1.48 24.64
C PRO A 47 -11.26 0.36 25.14
N ALA A 48 -11.77 -0.85 25.26
CA ALA A 48 -11.04 -1.99 25.84
C ALA A 48 -10.07 -2.63 24.84
N VAL A 49 -10.27 -2.39 23.53
CA VAL A 49 -9.51 -3.08 22.47
C VAL A 49 -9.19 -2.11 21.33
N ASN A 50 -7.92 -2.04 20.96
CA ASN A 50 -7.55 -1.40 19.68
C ASN A 50 -7.69 -2.44 18.55
N SER A 51 -8.81 -2.38 17.82
CA SER A 51 -9.14 -3.33 16.76
C SER A 51 -8.20 -3.24 15.55
N ALA A 52 -7.70 -2.04 15.21
CA ALA A 52 -6.71 -1.86 14.15
C ALA A 52 -5.41 -2.58 14.49
N ARG A 53 -4.92 -2.46 15.74
CA ARG A 53 -3.72 -3.17 16.20
C ARG A 53 -3.88 -4.68 16.11
N LEU A 54 -5.03 -5.23 16.53
CA LEU A 54 -5.29 -6.67 16.40
C LEU A 54 -5.17 -7.14 14.95
N VAL A 55 -5.72 -6.37 14.00
CA VAL A 55 -5.65 -6.70 12.57
C VAL A 55 -4.21 -6.65 12.06
N VAL A 56 -3.48 -5.59 12.37
CA VAL A 56 -2.08 -5.43 11.94
C VAL A 56 -1.20 -6.54 12.50
N ASP A 57 -1.29 -6.81 13.81
CA ASP A 57 -0.51 -7.86 14.47
C ASP A 57 -0.81 -9.25 13.88
N SER A 58 -2.08 -9.55 13.58
CA SER A 58 -2.51 -10.79 12.93
C SER A 58 -1.90 -10.95 11.53
N ILE A 59 -1.98 -9.91 10.71
CA ILE A 59 -1.47 -9.94 9.32
C ILE A 59 0.06 -10.04 9.30
N ILE A 60 0.76 -9.26 10.13
CA ILE A 60 2.23 -9.28 10.20
C ILE A 60 2.73 -10.63 10.70
N ARG A 61 2.10 -11.22 11.73
CA ARG A 61 2.41 -12.56 12.21
C ARG A 61 2.26 -13.60 11.10
N ASP A 62 1.10 -13.66 10.44
CA ASP A 62 0.83 -14.60 9.35
C ASP A 62 1.79 -14.42 8.16
N PHE A 63 2.13 -13.17 7.85
CA PHE A 63 3.10 -12.86 6.80
C PHE A 63 4.51 -13.30 7.17
N THR A 64 4.93 -13.09 8.42
CA THR A 64 6.27 -13.50 8.90
C THR A 64 6.43 -15.02 8.87
N GLU A 65 5.37 -15.76 9.17
CA GLU A 65 5.37 -17.22 9.10
C GLU A 65 5.44 -17.76 7.67
N ALA A 66 4.79 -17.09 6.72
CA ALA A 66 4.69 -17.55 5.32
C ALA A 66 4.74 -16.38 4.32
N PRO A 67 5.90 -15.67 4.18
CA PRO A 67 6.00 -14.48 3.37
C PRO A 67 5.73 -14.77 1.90
N THR A 68 4.78 -14.01 1.30
CA THR A 68 4.38 -14.20 -0.08
C THR A 68 3.60 -13.02 -0.64
N MET A 69 3.56 -12.92 -1.96
CA MET A 69 2.67 -12.03 -2.72
C MET A 69 1.50 -12.80 -3.38
N GLY A 70 1.27 -14.06 -3.01
CA GLY A 70 0.21 -14.90 -3.59
C GLY A 70 -1.18 -14.40 -3.20
N LYS A 71 -2.09 -14.16 -4.19
CA LYS A 71 -3.44 -13.64 -3.95
C LYS A 71 -4.24 -14.47 -2.94
N GLY A 72 -4.19 -15.79 -3.08
CA GLY A 72 -4.93 -16.70 -2.17
C GLY A 72 -4.44 -16.62 -0.73
N THR A 73 -3.14 -16.46 -0.53
CA THR A 73 -2.55 -16.36 0.80
C THR A 73 -2.81 -14.98 1.42
N LEU A 74 -2.69 -13.88 0.66
CA LEU A 74 -3.05 -12.54 1.14
C LEU A 74 -4.53 -12.47 1.56
N ARG A 75 -5.42 -13.08 0.76
CA ARG A 75 -6.84 -13.23 1.14
C ARG A 75 -6.99 -13.99 2.46
N ARG A 76 -6.22 -15.05 2.68
CA ARG A 76 -6.27 -15.85 3.90
C ARG A 76 -5.80 -15.06 5.13
N TYR A 77 -4.76 -14.21 5.01
CA TYR A 77 -4.34 -13.35 6.11
C TYR A 77 -5.46 -12.41 6.55
N LEU A 78 -6.10 -11.72 5.60
CA LEU A 78 -7.22 -10.82 5.90
C LEU A 78 -8.43 -11.56 6.48
N LEU A 79 -8.75 -12.77 6.00
CA LEU A 79 -9.83 -13.60 6.56
C LEU A 79 -9.52 -14.11 7.97
N ARG A 80 -8.26 -14.39 8.29
CA ARG A 80 -7.84 -14.74 9.66
C ARG A 80 -7.97 -13.54 10.59
N ALA A 81 -7.45 -12.38 10.22
CA ALA A 81 -7.61 -11.15 10.98
C ALA A 81 -9.09 -10.82 11.22
N HIS A 82 -9.94 -10.94 10.20
CA HIS A 82 -11.39 -10.81 10.32
C HIS A 82 -11.97 -11.81 11.35
N THR A 83 -11.56 -13.07 11.30
CA THR A 83 -12.02 -14.10 12.24
C THR A 83 -11.55 -13.81 13.68
N GLU A 84 -10.35 -13.28 13.86
CA GLU A 84 -9.82 -12.88 15.17
C GLU A 84 -10.67 -11.74 15.77
N LEU A 85 -11.02 -10.72 14.99
CA LEU A 85 -11.94 -9.67 15.42
C LEU A 85 -13.30 -10.24 15.86
N LEU A 86 -13.85 -11.17 15.10
CA LEU A 86 -15.12 -11.82 15.44
C LEU A 86 -15.05 -12.63 16.73
N LYS A 87 -13.91 -13.25 17.04
CA LYS A 87 -13.70 -13.99 18.30
C LYS A 87 -13.61 -13.10 19.53
N GLN A 88 -12.97 -11.92 19.41
CA GLN A 88 -12.85 -10.94 20.50
C GLN A 88 -14.21 -10.29 20.86
N ARG A 89 -15.25 -10.63 20.15
CA ARG A 89 -16.51 -9.92 20.09
C ARG A 89 -17.38 -10.06 21.34
N ALA A 90 -16.98 -10.58 22.46
CA ALA A 90 -17.79 -10.74 23.70
C ALA A 90 -18.74 -9.54 24.01
N GLY A 91 -19.69 -9.24 23.09
CA GLY A 91 -20.58 -8.08 23.12
C GLY A 91 -20.08 -6.81 22.38
N MET A 92 -18.84 -6.79 21.91
CA MET A 92 -18.22 -5.65 21.20
C MET A 92 -18.49 -5.70 19.69
N HIS A 93 -18.53 -4.54 19.03
CA HIS A 93 -18.71 -4.40 17.58
C HIS A 93 -17.43 -3.88 16.92
N LEU A 94 -16.38 -4.70 16.95
CA LEU A 94 -15.08 -4.35 16.36
C LEU A 94 -15.18 -4.22 14.84
N LYS A 95 -14.69 -3.11 14.29
CA LYS A 95 -14.74 -2.79 12.85
C LYS A 95 -13.43 -2.16 12.42
N VAL A 96 -12.86 -2.62 11.32
CA VAL A 96 -11.56 -2.12 10.83
C VAL A 96 -11.56 -1.96 9.32
N ALA A 97 -11.12 -0.78 8.86
CA ALA A 97 -10.63 -0.59 7.50
C ALA A 97 -9.13 -0.86 7.47
N VAL A 98 -8.63 -1.57 6.44
CA VAL A 98 -7.23 -1.96 6.36
C VAL A 98 -6.72 -1.94 4.94
N VAL A 99 -5.49 -1.48 4.76
CA VAL A 99 -4.73 -1.60 3.52
C VAL A 99 -3.38 -2.25 3.77
N VAL A 100 -3.04 -3.22 2.92
CA VAL A 100 -1.83 -4.04 3.01
C VAL A 100 -1.05 -3.91 1.72
N ALA A 101 0.22 -3.56 1.82
CA ALA A 101 1.15 -3.55 0.70
C ALA A 101 2.22 -4.63 0.90
N VAL A 102 2.47 -5.44 -0.13
CA VAL A 102 3.51 -6.47 -0.11
C VAL A 102 4.40 -6.32 -1.33
N THR A 103 5.71 -6.37 -1.12
CA THR A 103 6.69 -6.27 -2.18
C THR A 103 7.74 -7.37 -2.10
N ASP A 104 8.25 -7.81 -3.25
CA ASP A 104 9.46 -8.60 -3.42
C ASP A 104 10.66 -7.71 -3.79
N TYR A 105 10.59 -6.40 -3.44
CA TYR A 105 11.57 -5.35 -3.76
C TYR A 105 11.73 -5.05 -5.26
N ARG A 106 10.86 -5.61 -6.10
CA ARG A 106 10.80 -5.37 -7.56
C ARG A 106 9.38 -5.06 -8.03
N THR A 107 8.43 -5.71 -7.40
CA THR A 107 7.01 -5.56 -7.71
C THR A 107 6.23 -5.33 -6.44
N LEU A 108 5.15 -4.58 -6.54
CA LEU A 108 4.17 -4.34 -5.51
C LEU A 108 2.91 -5.16 -5.77
N ARG A 109 2.31 -5.70 -4.73
CA ARG A 109 0.91 -6.11 -4.69
C ARG A 109 0.29 -5.53 -3.42
N TYR A 110 -0.91 -5.01 -3.54
CA TYR A 110 -1.67 -4.52 -2.40
C TYR A 110 -3.03 -5.18 -2.33
N CYS A 111 -3.62 -5.16 -1.15
CA CYS A 111 -5.01 -5.55 -0.91
C CYS A 111 -5.60 -4.66 0.17
N HIS A 112 -6.92 -4.51 0.17
CA HIS A 112 -7.61 -3.69 1.15
C HIS A 112 -9.04 -4.17 1.40
N VAL A 113 -9.58 -3.70 2.53
CA VAL A 113 -10.99 -3.77 2.91
C VAL A 113 -11.33 -2.45 3.59
N GLY A 114 -12.40 -1.77 3.13
CA GLY A 114 -12.83 -0.47 3.67
C GLY A 114 -12.31 0.71 2.87
N ASN A 115 -11.91 1.78 3.55
CA ASN A 115 -11.53 3.08 2.98
C ASN A 115 -10.15 3.60 3.43
N SER A 116 -9.32 2.75 4.05
CA SER A 116 -7.89 3.05 4.15
C SER A 116 -7.27 2.97 2.77
N ARG A 117 -6.54 4.02 2.36
CA ARG A 117 -6.07 4.18 0.99
C ARG A 117 -4.61 3.86 0.82
N LEU A 118 -4.28 3.40 -0.38
CA LEU A 118 -2.91 3.26 -0.86
C LEU A 118 -2.78 3.97 -2.19
N TYR A 119 -1.69 4.73 -2.33
CA TYR A 119 -1.26 5.33 -3.57
C TYR A 119 0.13 4.81 -3.95
N LEU A 120 0.31 4.46 -5.20
CA LEU A 120 1.63 4.30 -5.82
C LEU A 120 1.85 5.52 -6.70
N ILE A 121 2.81 6.36 -6.33
CA ILE A 121 3.11 7.62 -7.01
C ILE A 121 4.48 7.54 -7.68
N ARG A 122 4.56 7.99 -8.92
CA ARG A 122 5.80 8.14 -9.69
C ARG A 122 5.80 9.46 -10.42
N ASN A 123 6.87 10.26 -10.28
CA ASN A 123 7.00 11.58 -10.90
C ASN A 123 5.76 12.47 -10.62
N ALA A 124 5.34 12.54 -9.35
CA ALA A 124 4.16 13.27 -8.88
C ALA A 124 2.84 12.90 -9.59
N ARG A 125 2.73 11.66 -10.11
CA ARG A 125 1.51 11.13 -10.72
C ARG A 125 1.09 9.84 -10.04
N ILE A 126 -0.20 9.70 -9.79
CA ILE A 126 -0.78 8.46 -9.28
C ILE A 126 -0.78 7.41 -10.39
N LEU A 127 -0.07 6.30 -10.18
CA LEU A 127 -0.09 5.13 -11.06
C LEU A 127 -1.14 4.11 -10.64
N GLU A 128 -1.36 3.99 -9.33
CA GLU A 128 -2.32 3.08 -8.73
C GLU A 128 -2.88 3.72 -7.47
N GLN A 129 -4.17 3.47 -7.22
CA GLN A 129 -4.79 3.76 -5.94
C GLN A 129 -5.85 2.72 -5.61
N THR A 130 -6.12 2.55 -4.32
CA THR A 130 -7.28 1.79 -3.85
C THR A 130 -8.55 2.61 -4.06
N LYS A 131 -9.67 1.92 -4.25
CA LYS A 131 -11.00 2.53 -4.29
C LYS A 131 -11.74 2.21 -3.01
N ASP A 132 -12.33 3.22 -2.39
CA ASP A 132 -13.07 3.05 -1.15
C ASP A 132 -14.25 2.10 -1.33
N GLN A 133 -14.48 1.25 -0.37
CA GLN A 133 -15.65 0.38 -0.34
C GLN A 133 -16.80 1.07 0.39
N SER A 134 -17.23 2.23 -0.15
CA SER A 134 -18.27 3.09 0.39
C SER A 134 -19.43 3.28 -0.59
N LEU A 135 -20.59 3.65 -0.08
CA LEU A 135 -21.76 3.98 -0.92
C LEU A 135 -21.45 5.16 -1.84
N THR A 136 -20.71 6.15 -1.35
CA THR A 136 -20.29 7.32 -2.13
C THR A 136 -19.41 6.95 -3.30
N GLN A 137 -18.44 6.04 -3.11
CA GLN A 137 -17.60 5.53 -4.20
C GLN A 137 -18.44 4.83 -5.28
N ASN A 138 -19.44 4.05 -4.88
CA ASN A 138 -20.37 3.41 -5.83
C ASN A 138 -21.17 4.44 -6.62
N LEU A 139 -21.64 5.52 -5.98
CA LEU A 139 -22.35 6.61 -6.66
C LEU A 139 -21.46 7.33 -7.67
N LEU A 140 -20.19 7.56 -7.32
CA LEU A 140 -19.18 8.16 -8.19
C LEU A 140 -18.89 7.27 -9.41
N GLU A 141 -18.71 5.96 -9.21
CA GLU A 141 -18.49 5.00 -10.32
C GLU A 141 -19.69 4.82 -11.24
N GLN A 142 -20.89 5.07 -10.73
CA GLN A 142 -22.14 5.11 -11.53
C GLN A 142 -22.39 6.48 -12.16
N GLU A 143 -21.46 7.42 -12.08
CA GLU A 143 -21.57 8.80 -12.58
C GLU A 143 -22.82 9.55 -12.05
N ARG A 144 -23.29 9.17 -10.86
CA ARG A 144 -24.47 9.77 -10.19
C ARG A 144 -24.12 11.00 -9.38
N ILE A 145 -22.85 11.17 -9.01
CA ILE A 145 -22.27 12.32 -8.35
C ILE A 145 -20.91 12.65 -8.95
N LEU A 146 -20.46 13.88 -8.81
CA LEU A 146 -19.14 14.33 -9.22
C LEU A 146 -18.11 14.07 -8.13
N LEU A 147 -16.81 14.11 -8.48
CA LEU A 147 -15.70 13.85 -7.56
C LEU A 147 -15.66 14.84 -6.39
N ASP A 148 -15.92 16.12 -6.64
CA ASP A 148 -15.99 17.17 -5.62
C ASP A 148 -17.22 17.04 -4.70
N GLU A 149 -18.32 16.49 -5.21
CA GLU A 149 -19.50 16.16 -4.41
C GLU A 149 -19.24 14.95 -3.50
N ALA A 150 -18.49 13.96 -3.99
CA ALA A 150 -18.16 12.75 -3.24
C ALA A 150 -17.41 13.06 -1.92
N ALA A 151 -16.48 14.01 -1.95
CA ALA A 151 -15.71 14.44 -0.77
C ALA A 151 -16.58 15.05 0.35
N ARG A 152 -17.76 15.58 0.02
CA ARG A 152 -18.70 16.26 0.93
C ARG A 152 -19.99 15.47 1.17
N HIS A 153 -20.14 14.32 0.52
CA HIS A 153 -21.37 13.54 0.58
C HIS A 153 -21.63 13.00 1.99
N GLU A 154 -22.88 13.00 2.42
CA GLU A 154 -23.29 12.52 3.76
C GLU A 154 -22.89 11.06 3.99
N GLU A 155 -23.03 10.23 2.95
CA GLU A 155 -22.72 8.80 2.99
C GLU A 155 -21.23 8.46 2.72
N ARG A 156 -20.33 9.46 2.73
CA ARG A 156 -18.90 9.21 2.41
C ARG A 156 -18.22 8.23 3.38
N ASN A 157 -18.71 8.14 4.60
CA ASN A 157 -18.25 7.26 5.66
C ASN A 157 -19.08 5.96 5.79
N ASN A 158 -20.12 5.80 4.95
CA ASN A 158 -20.94 4.60 4.94
C ASN A 158 -20.27 3.51 4.11
N LEU A 159 -19.52 2.63 4.79
CA LEU A 159 -18.82 1.52 4.18
C LEU A 159 -19.75 0.32 4.02
N TYR A 160 -19.70 -0.33 2.85
CA TYR A 160 -20.39 -1.58 2.61
C TYR A 160 -19.51 -2.81 2.88
N SER A 161 -18.21 -2.61 3.15
CA SER A 161 -17.29 -3.69 3.53
C SER A 161 -16.20 -3.20 4.49
N PHE A 162 -15.97 -3.96 5.56
CA PHE A 162 -14.92 -3.76 6.56
C PHE A 162 -14.63 -5.08 7.27
N LEU A 163 -13.48 -5.22 7.94
CA LEU A 163 -13.21 -6.38 8.78
C LEU A 163 -14.01 -6.30 10.08
N GLY A 164 -14.47 -7.45 10.60
CA GLY A 164 -15.27 -7.54 11.82
C GLY A 164 -16.79 -7.50 11.58
N GLU A 165 -17.24 -7.31 10.35
CA GLU A 165 -18.64 -7.42 9.96
C GLU A 165 -19.18 -8.86 10.09
N ARG A 166 -20.50 -9.00 10.23
CA ARG A 166 -21.15 -10.32 10.10
C ARG A 166 -21.19 -10.73 8.64
N GLY A 167 -20.50 -11.81 8.32
CA GLY A 167 -20.40 -12.32 6.95
C GLY A 167 -18.97 -12.29 6.43
N LYS A 168 -18.81 -12.37 5.13
CA LYS A 168 -17.51 -12.42 4.48
C LYS A 168 -17.16 -11.03 3.93
N PRO A 169 -16.04 -10.41 4.36
CA PRO A 169 -15.63 -9.11 3.84
C PRO A 169 -15.26 -9.20 2.36
N GLU A 170 -15.51 -8.13 1.61
CA GLU A 170 -15.08 -7.99 0.23
C GLU A 170 -13.61 -7.60 0.19
N ILE A 171 -12.73 -8.56 -0.03
CA ILE A 171 -11.29 -8.34 -0.09
C ILE A 171 -10.88 -8.04 -1.53
N GLN A 172 -10.45 -6.82 -1.80
CA GLN A 172 -9.87 -6.43 -3.10
C GLN A 172 -8.36 -6.68 -3.10
N ILE A 173 -7.85 -7.27 -4.19
CA ILE A 173 -6.42 -7.61 -4.34
C ILE A 173 -5.96 -7.21 -5.72
N SER A 174 -4.94 -6.36 -5.78
CA SER A 174 -4.38 -5.83 -7.03
C SER A 174 -3.68 -6.90 -7.89
N ARG A 175 -3.37 -6.54 -9.13
CA ARG A 175 -2.35 -7.22 -9.93
C ARG A 175 -0.97 -6.80 -9.41
N LYS A 176 0.08 -7.59 -9.74
CA LYS A 176 1.45 -7.16 -9.48
C LYS A 176 1.78 -5.93 -10.34
N LYS A 177 2.37 -4.91 -9.71
CA LYS A 177 2.85 -3.68 -10.35
C LYS A 177 4.36 -3.63 -10.25
N LYS A 178 5.03 -3.29 -11.32
CA LYS A 178 6.50 -3.12 -11.34
C LYS A 178 6.85 -1.83 -10.60
N LEU A 179 7.79 -1.93 -9.66
CA LEU A 179 8.38 -0.78 -8.98
C LEU A 179 9.62 -0.27 -9.74
N GLU A 180 9.86 1.03 -9.60
CA GLU A 180 11.05 1.71 -10.11
C GLU A 180 11.64 2.60 -9.01
N ALA A 181 12.93 2.94 -9.13
CA ALA A 181 13.54 3.90 -8.22
C ALA A 181 12.85 5.26 -8.38
N GLY A 182 12.58 5.93 -7.27
CA GLY A 182 11.80 7.18 -7.21
C GLY A 182 10.30 6.98 -7.03
N ASP A 183 9.80 5.73 -6.97
CA ASP A 183 8.41 5.47 -6.58
C ASP A 183 8.19 5.80 -5.11
N LEU A 184 7.02 6.34 -4.79
CA LEU A 184 6.51 6.48 -3.44
C LEU A 184 5.29 5.59 -3.27
N LEU A 185 5.30 4.77 -2.23
CA LEU A 185 4.16 4.03 -1.76
C LEU A 185 3.60 4.76 -0.53
N ILE A 186 2.41 5.31 -0.65
CA ILE A 186 1.75 6.07 0.39
C ILE A 186 0.52 5.31 0.86
N GLN A 187 0.46 4.99 2.16
CA GLN A 187 -0.71 4.44 2.82
C GLN A 187 -1.24 5.48 3.80
N LEU A 188 -2.57 5.66 3.84
CA LEU A 188 -3.17 6.65 4.73
C LEU A 188 -4.58 6.23 5.16
N THR A 189 -4.95 6.62 6.38
CA THR A 189 -6.28 6.43 6.95
C THR A 189 -7.21 7.58 6.56
N ARG A 190 -8.48 7.43 6.90
CA ARG A 190 -9.53 8.41 6.60
C ARG A 190 -9.19 9.81 7.12
N GLY A 191 -8.68 9.93 8.34
CA GLY A 191 -8.35 11.22 8.94
C GLY A 191 -7.36 12.04 8.11
N VAL A 192 -6.50 11.40 7.32
CA VAL A 192 -5.58 12.07 6.39
C VAL A 192 -6.31 12.52 5.13
N TRP A 193 -6.95 11.60 4.38
CA TRP A 193 -7.49 11.93 3.07
C TRP A 193 -8.77 12.78 3.10
N GLU A 194 -9.47 12.83 4.23
CA GLU A 194 -10.61 13.76 4.42
C GLU A 194 -10.15 15.21 4.58
N GLN A 195 -8.99 15.44 5.19
CA GLN A 195 -8.45 16.77 5.46
C GLN A 195 -7.50 17.21 4.34
N CYS A 196 -6.52 16.38 4.00
CA CYS A 196 -5.60 16.62 2.91
C CYS A 196 -6.08 15.85 1.67
N GLY A 197 -6.80 16.52 0.80
CA GLY A 197 -7.33 15.93 -0.44
C GLY A 197 -6.22 15.48 -1.40
N GLU A 198 -6.59 14.66 -2.39
CA GLU A 198 -5.66 14.05 -3.35
C GLU A 198 -4.82 15.09 -4.12
N GLN A 199 -5.42 16.21 -4.52
CA GLN A 199 -4.71 17.26 -5.24
C GLN A 199 -3.62 17.90 -4.38
N GLU A 200 -3.93 18.16 -3.11
CA GLU A 200 -2.97 18.73 -2.17
C GLU A 200 -1.86 17.74 -1.82
N LEU A 201 -2.19 16.47 -1.63
CA LEU A 201 -1.21 15.41 -1.46
C LEU A 201 -0.22 15.36 -2.65
N LEU A 202 -0.71 15.42 -3.88
CA LEU A 202 0.15 15.43 -5.07
C LEU A 202 1.01 16.70 -5.15
N ARG A 203 0.48 17.86 -4.76
CA ARG A 203 1.26 19.11 -4.68
C ARG A 203 2.40 18.97 -3.66
N ILE A 204 2.10 18.48 -2.47
CA ILE A 204 3.08 18.22 -1.41
C ILE A 204 4.17 17.26 -1.91
N VAL A 205 3.78 16.14 -2.52
CA VAL A 205 4.74 15.16 -3.07
C VAL A 205 5.62 15.76 -4.16
N ASN A 206 5.09 16.67 -4.98
CA ASN A 206 5.87 17.33 -6.03
C ASN A 206 6.90 18.32 -5.48
N ASP A 207 6.55 19.01 -4.40
CA ASP A 207 7.34 20.10 -3.82
C ASP A 207 8.35 19.60 -2.77
N ALA A 208 8.12 18.41 -2.20
CA ALA A 208 8.96 17.81 -1.18
C ALA A 208 10.35 17.43 -1.71
N LYS A 209 11.39 17.68 -0.91
CA LYS A 209 12.76 17.29 -1.21
C LYS A 209 13.11 15.92 -0.67
N GLU A 210 12.51 15.55 0.44
CA GLU A 210 12.71 14.24 1.09
C GLU A 210 11.39 13.69 1.65
N THR A 211 11.40 12.42 2.00
CA THR A 211 10.20 11.72 2.50
C THR A 211 9.63 12.36 3.77
N LYS A 212 10.50 12.92 4.63
CA LYS A 212 10.07 13.59 5.86
C LYS A 212 9.26 14.85 5.56
N ASP A 213 9.66 15.64 4.56
CA ASP A 213 8.92 16.85 4.15
C ASP A 213 7.46 16.53 3.77
N ILE A 214 7.23 15.36 3.16
CA ILE A 214 5.87 14.92 2.80
C ILE A 214 5.01 14.75 4.06
N LEU A 215 5.53 14.08 5.08
CA LEU A 215 4.81 13.85 6.32
C LEU A 215 4.54 15.16 7.06
N ASP A 216 5.57 15.99 7.22
CA ASP A 216 5.49 17.27 7.93
C ASP A 216 4.45 18.20 7.25
N GLN A 217 4.46 18.31 5.91
CA GLN A 217 3.52 19.15 5.17
C GLN A 217 2.09 18.61 5.16
N VAL A 218 1.91 17.28 5.14
CA VAL A 218 0.58 16.66 5.26
C VAL A 218 0.02 16.90 6.66
N GLU A 219 0.84 16.78 7.69
CA GLU A 219 0.44 17.09 9.08
C GLU A 219 0.05 18.56 9.23
N ASP A 220 0.85 19.48 8.70
CA ASP A 220 0.51 20.91 8.66
C ASP A 220 -0.83 21.17 7.97
N CYS A 221 -1.09 20.50 6.83
CA CYS A 221 -2.34 20.59 6.10
C CYS A 221 -3.55 20.15 6.97
N ILE A 222 -3.41 19.01 7.68
CA ILE A 222 -4.44 18.51 8.59
C ILE A 222 -4.70 19.50 9.74
N LEU A 223 -3.64 20.03 10.34
CA LEU A 223 -3.74 20.95 11.47
C LEU A 223 -4.33 22.31 11.08
N MET A 224 -4.12 22.78 9.86
CA MET A 224 -4.73 24.03 9.35
C MET A 224 -6.26 23.92 9.25
N GLU A 225 -6.79 22.74 8.94
CA GLU A 225 -8.23 22.50 8.86
C GLU A 225 -8.92 22.32 10.24
N GLN A 226 -8.14 22.27 11.32
CA GLN A 226 -8.63 22.03 12.70
C GLN A 226 -9.71 23.01 13.17
N ASN A 227 -9.71 24.23 12.66
CA ASN A 227 -10.70 25.26 13.01
C ASN A 227 -12.04 25.09 12.29
N SER A 228 -12.07 24.31 11.21
CA SER A 228 -13.25 24.13 10.36
C SER A 228 -13.95 22.78 10.54
N ARG A 229 -13.20 21.75 10.99
CA ARG A 229 -13.72 20.39 11.16
C ARG A 229 -13.07 19.69 12.35
N SER A 230 -13.80 18.74 12.94
CA SER A 230 -13.21 17.83 13.91
C SER A 230 -12.20 16.91 13.22
N ILE A 231 -10.98 16.86 13.75
CA ILE A 231 -9.92 15.97 13.27
C ILE A 231 -10.09 14.61 13.96
N ASP A 232 -10.31 13.57 13.16
CA ASP A 232 -10.29 12.17 13.61
C ASP A 232 -8.84 11.69 13.82
N ASN A 233 -8.65 10.44 14.27
CA ASN A 233 -7.32 9.84 14.23
C ASN A 233 -6.80 9.89 12.80
N TYR A 234 -5.52 10.21 12.64
CA TYR A 234 -4.90 10.26 11.33
C TYR A 234 -3.56 9.55 11.33
N SER A 235 -3.37 8.70 10.34
CA SER A 235 -2.14 7.94 10.18
C SER A 235 -1.76 7.86 8.71
N MET A 236 -0.48 8.08 8.45
CA MET A 236 0.11 8.01 7.12
C MET A 236 1.47 7.35 7.18
N ALA A 237 1.73 6.44 6.25
CA ALA A 237 3.05 5.85 6.04
C ALA A 237 3.50 6.12 4.61
N VAL A 238 4.74 6.58 4.45
CA VAL A 238 5.39 6.80 3.17
C VAL A 238 6.59 5.89 3.05
N THR A 239 6.59 5.00 2.06
CA THR A 239 7.73 4.15 1.72
C THR A 239 8.34 4.63 0.41
N ALA A 240 9.52 5.23 0.47
CA ALA A 240 10.29 5.65 -0.68
C ALA A 240 11.08 4.45 -1.25
N VAL A 241 10.95 4.22 -2.55
CA VAL A 241 11.70 3.21 -3.30
C VAL A 241 12.96 3.85 -3.85
N ASN A 242 14.03 3.90 -3.07
CA ASN A 242 15.31 4.48 -3.50
C ASN A 242 16.01 3.59 -4.52
N LYS A 243 15.88 2.26 -4.36
CA LYS A 243 16.49 1.28 -5.25
C LYS A 243 15.70 -0.02 -5.27
N VAL A 244 15.30 -0.45 -6.47
CA VAL A 244 14.65 -1.75 -6.66
C VAL A 244 15.68 -2.88 -6.76
N TYR A 245 15.31 -4.08 -6.30
CA TYR A 245 16.14 -5.27 -6.45
C TYR A 245 16.37 -5.60 -7.92
N GLN A 246 17.62 -5.79 -8.29
CA GLN A 246 18.03 -6.30 -9.60
C GLN A 246 18.57 -7.72 -9.46
N SER A 247 17.92 -8.68 -10.13
CA SER A 247 18.46 -10.04 -10.18
C SER A 247 19.88 -10.00 -10.77
N PRO A 248 20.84 -10.72 -10.20
CA PRO A 248 22.14 -10.85 -10.83
C PRO A 248 21.95 -11.35 -12.27
N LYS A 249 22.60 -10.68 -13.23
CA LYS A 249 22.56 -11.09 -14.63
C LYS A 249 23.09 -12.53 -14.68
N LYS A 250 22.29 -13.47 -15.17
CA LYS A 250 22.78 -14.83 -15.40
C LYS A 250 23.99 -14.73 -16.31
N PRO A 251 25.14 -15.33 -15.96
CA PRO A 251 26.30 -15.34 -16.87
C PRO A 251 25.84 -15.90 -18.20
N VAL A 252 26.19 -15.21 -19.28
CA VAL A 252 25.85 -15.66 -20.64
C VAL A 252 26.50 -17.03 -20.80
N SER A 253 25.70 -18.06 -21.04
CA SER A 253 26.21 -19.41 -21.18
C SER A 253 27.21 -19.43 -22.32
N VAL A 254 28.44 -19.90 -22.04
CA VAL A 254 29.50 -20.02 -23.03
C VAL A 254 29.00 -20.76 -24.26
N LYS A 255 28.11 -21.76 -24.12
CA LYS A 255 27.44 -22.46 -25.23
C LYS A 255 26.63 -21.53 -26.14
N LYS A 256 25.95 -20.49 -25.60
CA LYS A 256 25.21 -19.51 -26.42
C LYS A 256 26.16 -18.57 -27.17
N VAL A 257 27.25 -18.17 -26.54
CA VAL A 257 28.31 -17.37 -27.22
C VAL A 257 28.96 -18.18 -28.35
N LEU A 258 29.32 -19.44 -28.12
CA LEU A 258 29.85 -20.32 -29.15
C LEU A 258 28.85 -20.54 -30.30
N MET A 259 27.55 -20.69 -30.05
CA MET A 259 26.53 -20.86 -31.09
C MET A 259 26.38 -19.62 -32.00
N ILE A 260 26.71 -18.44 -31.50
CA ILE A 260 26.64 -17.18 -32.29
C ILE A 260 27.95 -16.91 -32.99
N VAL A 261 29.06 -17.17 -32.34
CA VAL A 261 30.42 -16.85 -32.88
C VAL A 261 30.85 -17.87 -33.93
N LEU A 262 30.58 -19.18 -33.76
CA LEU A 262 30.98 -20.22 -34.71
C LEU A 262 30.45 -20.03 -36.15
N PRO A 263 29.15 -19.74 -36.38
CA PRO A 263 28.65 -19.50 -37.74
C PRO A 263 29.21 -18.22 -38.37
N VAL A 264 29.44 -17.17 -37.58
CA VAL A 264 30.06 -15.93 -38.08
C VAL A 264 31.50 -16.16 -38.51
N LEU A 265 32.27 -16.94 -37.74
CA LEU A 265 33.65 -17.31 -38.11
C LEU A 265 33.68 -18.16 -39.38
N LEU A 266 32.72 -19.11 -39.53
CA LEU A 266 32.62 -19.95 -40.73
C LEU A 266 32.31 -19.12 -41.99
N VAL A 267 31.42 -18.13 -41.88
CA VAL A 267 31.08 -17.21 -43.00
C VAL A 267 32.30 -16.35 -43.40
N VAL A 268 33.05 -15.85 -42.42
CA VAL A 268 34.25 -15.03 -42.70
C VAL A 268 35.35 -15.87 -43.38
N ILE A 269 35.53 -17.13 -42.94
CA ILE A 269 36.51 -18.04 -43.58
C ILE A 269 36.10 -18.41 -45.00
N THR A 270 34.81 -18.69 -45.26
CA THR A 270 34.32 -19.04 -46.62
C THR A 270 34.44 -17.87 -47.58
N VAL A 271 34.12 -16.63 -47.12
CA VAL A 271 34.27 -15.43 -47.97
C VAL A 271 35.75 -15.10 -48.22
N GLY A 272 36.63 -15.32 -47.24
CA GLY A 272 38.09 -15.12 -47.40
C GLY A 272 38.73 -16.10 -48.37
N VAL A 273 38.26 -17.35 -48.46
CA VAL A 273 38.80 -18.38 -49.40
C VAL A 273 38.28 -18.20 -50.81
N THR A 274 37.17 -17.50 -51.04
CA THR A 274 36.63 -17.25 -52.40
C THR A 274 37.18 -15.97 -53.05
N LEU A 275 37.95 -15.16 -52.31
CA LEU A 275 38.58 -13.93 -52.80
C LEU A 275 40.07 -14.03 -53.10
N PHE A 276 40.63 -15.23 -53.02
CA PHE A 276 41.98 -15.63 -53.48
C PHE A 276 41.85 -16.81 -54.44
#